data_66659c6309aecacb2650ecfa12eb9ab9
#
_entry.id   66659c6309aecacb2650ecfa12eb9ab9
#
_cell.length_a   1.000
_cell.length_b   1.000
_cell.length_c   1.000
_cell.angle_alpha   90.00
_cell.angle_beta   90.00
_cell.angle_gamma   90.00
#
_symmetry.space_group_name_H-M   'P 1'
#
loop_
_entity.id
_entity.type
_entity.pdbx_description
1 polymer ?
#
loop_
_entity_poly.entity_id
_entity_poly.type
_entity_poly.pdbx_seq_one_letter_code
_entity_poly.pdbx_strand_id
1 'polypeptide(L)'
;MRRIVQLSILCLVAGAVGACSRDEVIATENIPTAGVRFINAVPDTGATFGLDFRWVDIVESNHHFRITFRNNPATSGGVTAATTVEYKPARAGSRHFRVFLDDSLQAIASTVLKDSTVNIEAGKLYTALLMGNARSTGADKMRLVFTDESVADPGANVALRVINTTGAPIDVRQYVSGGTVPAAATWASVPAYSVSSYVTVPPAQIRFNVQPAGGGTAMFADALALPGAPPSSSAGPGGKIDIEAAPGTTVAGSAVTLIVFPRSVAGSKAPQTSAFGVPAGAFIWDRRPPRPPGI
;
A
#
# COMPACT_ATOMS: atom_id res chain seq x y z
N MET A 1 39.97 -37.13 52.21
CA MET A 1 39.95 -35.91 51.37
C MET A 1 39.63 -36.17 49.88
N ARG A 2 40.18 -37.15 49.17
CA ARG A 2 39.89 -37.41 47.73
C ARG A 2 38.39 -37.63 47.39
N ARG A 3 37.63 -38.34 48.22
CA ARG A 3 36.20 -38.62 47.97
C ARG A 3 35.27 -37.41 48.13
N ILE A 4 35.61 -36.45 49.03
CA ILE A 4 34.84 -35.22 49.24
C ILE A 4 35.02 -34.28 48.03
N VAL A 5 36.23 -34.22 47.45
CA VAL A 5 36.50 -33.39 46.27
C VAL A 5 35.75 -33.92 45.02
N GLN A 6 35.65 -35.24 44.87
CA GLN A 6 34.92 -35.84 43.76
C GLN A 6 33.41 -35.60 43.85
N LEU A 7 32.85 -35.63 45.06
CA LEU A 7 31.41 -35.34 45.22
C LEU A 7 31.09 -33.86 44.95
N SER A 8 31.97 -32.94 45.35
CA SER A 8 31.80 -31.51 45.08
C SER A 8 31.89 -31.17 43.59
N ILE A 9 32.75 -31.82 42.83
CA ILE A 9 32.87 -31.62 41.41
C ILE A 9 31.63 -32.19 40.67
N LEU A 10 31.08 -33.32 41.14
CA LEU A 10 29.90 -33.92 40.51
C LEU A 10 28.64 -33.04 40.73
N CYS A 11 28.48 -32.40 41.90
CA CYS A 11 27.39 -31.47 42.14
C CYS A 11 27.55 -30.17 41.35
N LEU A 12 28.76 -29.69 41.09
CA LEU A 12 28.99 -28.49 40.27
C LEU A 12 28.65 -28.75 38.78
N VAL A 13 28.95 -29.93 38.24
CA VAL A 13 28.64 -30.31 36.85
C VAL A 13 27.14 -30.55 36.69
N ALA A 14 26.46 -31.15 37.68
CA ALA A 14 25.01 -31.32 37.63
C ALA A 14 24.25 -29.98 37.69
N GLY A 15 24.75 -29.00 38.42
CA GLY A 15 24.19 -27.64 38.47
C GLY A 15 24.36 -26.84 37.18
N ALA A 16 25.44 -27.09 36.43
CA ALA A 16 25.69 -26.39 35.15
C ALA A 16 24.81 -26.93 33.98
N VAL A 17 24.38 -28.17 34.05
CA VAL A 17 23.49 -28.75 33.01
C VAL A 17 22.04 -28.31 33.17
N GLY A 18 21.61 -27.95 34.40
CA GLY A 18 20.28 -27.44 34.67
C GLY A 18 20.07 -25.96 34.31
N ALA A 19 21.17 -25.19 34.16
CA ALA A 19 21.12 -23.77 33.85
C ALA A 19 20.90 -23.45 32.33
N CYS A 20 20.91 -24.48 31.49
CA CYS A 20 20.56 -24.37 30.07
C CYS A 20 19.17 -24.96 29.75
N SER A 21 18.21 -24.87 30.67
CA SER A 21 16.82 -24.90 30.23
C SER A 21 16.64 -23.65 29.38
N ARG A 22 16.67 -23.82 28.06
CA ARG A 22 16.08 -22.83 27.18
C ARG A 22 14.70 -22.55 27.77
N ASP A 23 14.48 -21.33 28.21
CA ASP A 23 13.14 -20.82 28.27
C ASP A 23 12.59 -21.04 26.85
N GLU A 24 11.83 -22.09 26.68
CA GLU A 24 10.93 -22.18 25.56
C GLU A 24 10.06 -20.95 25.73
N VAL A 25 10.39 -19.90 24.99
CA VAL A 25 9.46 -18.83 24.74
C VAL A 25 8.33 -19.51 23.98
N ILE A 26 7.40 -20.07 24.73
CA ILE A 26 6.13 -20.54 24.22
C ILE A 26 5.38 -19.27 23.81
N ALA A 27 5.82 -18.66 22.75
CA ALA A 27 5.14 -17.60 22.05
C ALA A 27 3.93 -18.21 21.35
N THR A 28 2.92 -18.53 22.09
CA THR A 28 1.74 -19.21 21.55
C THR A 28 0.49 -18.37 21.58
N GLU A 29 0.58 -17.08 21.78
CA GLU A 29 -0.52 -16.22 21.39
C GLU A 29 -0.41 -15.96 19.89
N ASN A 30 -1.25 -16.65 19.12
CA ASN A 30 -1.48 -16.32 17.73
C ASN A 30 -2.18 -14.95 17.69
N ILE A 31 -1.39 -13.87 17.61
CA ILE A 31 -1.91 -12.52 17.56
C ILE A 31 -2.64 -12.32 16.23
N PRO A 32 -3.98 -12.14 16.23
CA PRO A 32 -4.71 -11.95 15.00
C PRO A 32 -4.23 -10.66 14.30
N THR A 33 -3.78 -10.79 13.06
CA THR A 33 -3.25 -9.67 12.28
C THR A 33 -3.93 -9.53 10.94
N ALA A 34 -3.89 -8.31 10.39
CA ALA A 34 -4.25 -7.96 9.03
C ALA A 34 -3.09 -7.26 8.34
N GLY A 35 -3.13 -7.16 7.03
CA GLY A 35 -2.19 -6.35 6.26
C GLY A 35 -2.76 -4.94 6.07
N VAL A 36 -1.97 -3.91 6.38
CA VAL A 36 -2.33 -2.51 6.11
C VAL A 36 -1.24 -1.85 5.29
N ARG A 37 -1.59 -1.22 4.18
CA ARG A 37 -0.68 -0.35 3.42
C ARG A 37 -1.13 1.09 3.52
N PHE A 38 -0.16 1.99 3.42
CA PHE A 38 -0.38 3.43 3.61
C PHE A 38 -0.12 4.18 2.32
N ILE A 39 -1.02 5.08 1.94
CA ILE A 39 -0.88 5.94 0.76
C ILE A 39 -1.11 7.39 1.17
N ASN A 40 -0.16 8.24 0.83
CA ASN A 40 -0.23 9.66 1.08
C ASN A 40 -0.50 10.42 -0.24
N ALA A 41 -1.71 10.96 -0.38
CA ALA A 41 -2.14 11.83 -1.47
C ALA A 41 -2.44 13.26 -1.01
N VAL A 42 -1.83 13.71 0.10
CA VAL A 42 -2.00 15.07 0.64
C VAL A 42 -1.05 16.04 -0.04
N PRO A 43 -1.55 16.98 -0.87
CA PRO A 43 -0.71 17.76 -1.80
C PRO A 43 -0.14 19.05 -1.21
N ASP A 44 -0.41 19.39 0.04
CA ASP A 44 -0.08 20.68 0.63
C ASP A 44 0.86 20.64 1.83
N THR A 45 1.38 19.44 2.18
CA THR A 45 2.26 19.27 3.35
C THR A 45 3.26 18.13 3.18
N GLY A 46 4.26 18.02 4.06
CA GLY A 46 5.17 16.90 4.13
C GLY A 46 6.30 16.88 3.10
N ALA A 47 6.91 18.02 2.78
CA ALA A 47 7.90 18.14 1.70
C ALA A 47 9.11 17.23 1.81
N THR A 48 9.77 17.19 2.96
CA THR A 48 11.07 16.52 3.12
C THR A 48 10.91 15.16 3.77
N PHE A 49 10.08 15.08 4.80
CA PHE A 49 9.92 13.88 5.64
C PHE A 49 8.56 13.22 5.45
N GLY A 50 7.57 13.92 4.87
CA GLY A 50 6.24 13.39 4.64
C GLY A 50 5.30 13.51 5.83
N LEU A 51 4.44 12.53 5.94
CA LEU A 51 3.53 12.35 7.07
C LEU A 51 3.93 11.10 7.84
N ASP A 52 3.65 11.09 9.13
CA ASP A 52 3.93 9.97 10.00
C ASP A 52 2.62 9.35 10.47
N PHE A 53 2.42 8.09 10.12
CA PHE A 53 1.24 7.29 10.41
C PHE A 53 1.53 6.41 11.62
N ARG A 54 0.69 6.47 12.67
CA ARG A 54 0.92 5.70 13.90
C ARG A 54 -0.35 5.06 14.42
N TRP A 55 -0.22 3.83 14.87
CA TRP A 55 -1.12 3.23 15.84
C TRP A 55 -0.73 3.76 17.23
N VAL A 56 -1.70 4.33 17.97
CA VAL A 56 -1.39 5.02 19.25
C VAL A 56 -2.03 4.33 20.46
N ASP A 57 -2.77 3.27 20.25
CA ASP A 57 -3.44 2.47 21.26
C ASP A 57 -2.64 1.23 21.69
N ILE A 58 -1.60 0.86 20.95
CA ILE A 58 -0.70 -0.23 21.30
C ILE A 58 0.72 0.31 21.27
N VAL A 59 1.46 0.04 22.35
CA VAL A 59 2.90 0.28 22.37
C VAL A 59 3.57 -0.86 21.58
N GLU A 60 3.56 -0.76 20.29
CA GLU A 60 4.37 -1.60 19.42
C GLU A 60 5.67 -0.86 19.19
N SER A 61 6.77 -1.46 19.61
CA SER A 61 8.12 -0.92 19.59
C SER A 61 8.41 -0.05 18.36
N ASN A 62 8.40 1.26 18.51
CA ASN A 62 8.88 2.26 17.57
C ASN A 62 8.32 2.24 16.14
N HIS A 63 7.15 1.66 15.90
CA HIS A 63 6.60 1.62 14.56
C HIS A 63 5.83 2.90 14.22
N HIS A 64 6.53 3.84 13.64
CA HIS A 64 5.96 4.92 12.86
C HIS A 64 6.25 4.67 11.39
N PHE A 65 5.34 5.08 10.52
CA PHE A 65 5.46 4.89 9.08
C PHE A 65 5.55 6.26 8.41
N ARG A 66 6.76 6.65 8.05
CA ARG A 66 7.03 7.88 7.30
C ARG A 66 6.63 7.70 5.85
N ILE A 67 5.67 8.47 5.40
CA ILE A 67 5.09 8.34 4.07
C ILE A 67 5.13 9.68 3.35
N THR A 68 5.95 9.79 2.33
CA THR A 68 6.05 10.99 1.51
C THR A 68 4.83 11.16 0.60
N PHE A 69 4.58 12.36 0.11
CA PHE A 69 3.55 12.60 -0.89
C PHE A 69 3.80 11.76 -2.15
N ARG A 70 2.76 11.09 -2.67
CA ARG A 70 2.83 10.12 -3.77
C ARG A 70 3.83 9.00 -3.49
N ASN A 71 3.82 8.48 -2.27
CA ASN A 71 4.75 7.45 -1.85
C ASN A 71 4.71 6.24 -2.78
N ASN A 72 5.74 6.06 -3.53
CA ASN A 72 6.12 4.93 -4.39
C ASN A 72 5.03 3.92 -4.81
N PRO A 73 3.81 4.33 -5.25
CA PRO A 73 3.02 3.45 -6.08
C PRO A 73 3.79 3.26 -7.39
N ALA A 74 3.67 2.11 -7.99
CA ALA A 74 4.34 1.83 -9.24
C ALA A 74 3.92 2.84 -10.31
N THR A 75 4.87 3.51 -10.90
CA THR A 75 4.62 4.42 -12.02
C THR A 75 4.36 3.64 -13.30
N SER A 76 3.73 4.30 -14.27
CA SER A 76 3.43 3.77 -15.60
C SER A 76 4.58 2.93 -16.17
N GLY A 77 4.30 1.69 -16.53
CA GLY A 77 5.20 0.81 -17.29
C GLY A 77 6.30 0.10 -16.52
N GLY A 78 6.49 0.36 -15.24
CA GLY A 78 7.57 -0.23 -14.47
C GLY A 78 7.10 -1.11 -13.31
N VAL A 79 7.48 -2.37 -13.31
CA VAL A 79 7.44 -3.22 -12.11
C VAL A 79 8.88 -3.36 -11.64
N THR A 80 9.29 -2.50 -10.73
CA THR A 80 10.46 -2.80 -9.91
C THR A 80 9.96 -3.09 -8.50
N ALA A 81 10.46 -4.16 -7.88
CA ALA A 81 10.09 -4.56 -6.52
C ALA A 81 10.27 -3.43 -5.50
N ALA A 82 11.08 -2.43 -5.82
CA ALA A 82 11.36 -1.26 -4.98
C ALA A 82 10.26 -0.18 -5.01
N THR A 83 9.25 -0.30 -5.88
CA THR A 83 8.23 0.75 -6.09
C THR A 83 6.83 0.34 -5.67
N THR A 84 6.62 -0.87 -5.17
CA THR A 84 5.31 -1.32 -4.70
C THR A 84 5.09 -0.95 -3.25
N VAL A 85 3.95 -0.33 -2.97
CA VAL A 85 3.51 -0.07 -1.59
C VAL A 85 3.10 -1.40 -0.97
N GLU A 86 3.88 -1.86 0.01
CA GLU A 86 3.69 -3.14 0.67
C GLU A 86 2.70 -3.06 1.83
N TYR A 87 2.02 -4.19 2.08
CA TYR A 87 1.23 -4.37 3.28
C TYR A 87 2.14 -4.64 4.48
N LYS A 88 1.88 -3.93 5.56
CA LYS A 88 2.52 -4.12 6.86
C LYS A 88 1.55 -4.79 7.81
N PRO A 89 2.00 -5.70 8.70
CA PRO A 89 1.12 -6.34 9.66
C PRO A 89 0.60 -5.31 10.67
N ALA A 90 -0.69 -5.40 10.97
CA ALA A 90 -1.35 -4.65 12.02
C ALA A 90 -2.22 -5.60 12.86
N ARG A 91 -2.29 -5.40 14.17
CA ARG A 91 -3.17 -6.20 15.04
C ARG A 91 -4.64 -5.93 14.68
N ALA A 92 -5.43 -7.01 14.62
CA ALA A 92 -6.86 -6.92 14.42
C ALA A 92 -7.57 -6.30 15.64
N GLY A 93 -8.77 -5.77 15.42
CA GLY A 93 -9.61 -5.13 16.41
C GLY A 93 -9.89 -3.67 16.11
N SER A 94 -10.52 -2.98 17.05
CA SER A 94 -10.71 -1.53 17.01
C SER A 94 -9.39 -0.85 17.34
N ARG A 95 -8.86 -0.04 16.42
CA ARG A 95 -7.51 0.51 16.51
C ARG A 95 -7.55 2.03 16.43
N HIS A 96 -6.85 2.69 17.33
CA HIS A 96 -6.69 4.13 17.34
C HIS A 96 -5.50 4.54 16.49
N PHE A 97 -5.77 5.32 15.46
CA PHE A 97 -4.82 5.70 14.42
C PHE A 97 -4.67 7.21 14.35
N ARG A 98 -3.43 7.70 14.36
CA ARG A 98 -3.10 9.12 14.19
C ARG A 98 -2.13 9.34 13.05
N VAL A 99 -2.26 10.51 12.42
CA VAL A 99 -1.33 11.04 11.45
C VAL A 99 -0.71 12.31 12.00
N PHE A 100 0.62 12.37 11.97
CA PHE A 100 1.41 13.50 12.41
C PHE A 100 2.21 14.09 11.25
N LEU A 101 2.73 15.29 11.42
CA LEU A 101 3.82 15.79 10.59
C LEU A 101 5.10 15.03 10.95
N ASP A 102 5.83 14.56 9.93
CA ASP A 102 7.17 14.01 10.15
C ASP A 102 8.18 15.15 10.12
N ASP A 103 8.70 15.51 11.29
CA ASP A 103 9.66 16.60 11.46
C ASP A 103 10.65 16.24 12.57
N SER A 104 11.84 16.85 12.53
CA SER A 104 12.85 16.72 13.57
C SER A 104 12.55 17.57 14.81
N LEU A 105 11.74 18.62 14.68
CA LEU A 105 11.31 19.46 15.79
C LEU A 105 10.09 18.82 16.49
N GLN A 106 10.25 18.46 17.76
CA GLN A 106 9.20 17.81 18.53
C GLN A 106 7.88 18.61 18.53
N ALA A 107 7.94 19.92 18.62
CA ALA A 107 6.74 20.78 18.58
C ALA A 107 5.93 20.61 17.26
N ILE A 108 6.60 20.33 16.17
CA ILE A 108 5.96 20.06 14.86
C ILE A 108 5.56 18.59 14.76
N ALA A 109 6.46 17.66 15.12
CA ALA A 109 6.22 16.23 15.06
C ALA A 109 5.11 15.73 15.99
N SER A 110 4.72 16.51 16.99
CA SER A 110 3.58 16.24 17.87
C SER A 110 2.25 16.79 17.35
N THR A 111 2.25 17.53 16.24
CA THR A 111 1.05 18.09 15.64
C THR A 111 0.19 16.98 15.02
N VAL A 112 -0.98 16.73 15.59
CA VAL A 112 -1.93 15.74 15.09
C VAL A 112 -2.71 16.35 13.93
N LEU A 113 -2.54 15.79 12.73
CA LEU A 113 -3.27 16.20 11.53
C LEU A 113 -4.58 15.44 11.36
N LYS A 114 -4.59 14.17 11.73
CA LYS A 114 -5.77 13.31 11.69
C LYS A 114 -5.77 12.39 12.89
N ASP A 115 -6.93 12.25 13.49
CA ASP A 115 -7.22 11.32 14.58
C ASP A 115 -8.44 10.50 14.17
N SER A 116 -8.36 9.18 14.27
CA SER A 116 -9.40 8.28 13.79
C SER A 116 -9.34 6.93 14.48
N THR A 117 -10.50 6.32 14.68
CA THR A 117 -10.59 4.91 15.06
C THR A 117 -11.02 4.10 13.84
N VAL A 118 -10.31 3.02 13.56
CA VAL A 118 -10.60 2.10 12.45
C VAL A 118 -10.78 0.69 13.01
N ASN A 119 -11.62 -0.10 12.36
CA ASN A 119 -11.80 -1.50 12.71
C ASN A 119 -11.05 -2.39 11.72
N ILE A 120 -10.22 -3.30 12.22
CA ILE A 120 -9.35 -4.18 11.44
C ILE A 120 -9.74 -5.63 11.76
N GLU A 121 -10.14 -6.38 10.74
CA GLU A 121 -10.45 -7.80 10.85
C GLU A 121 -9.23 -8.65 10.49
N ALA A 122 -9.00 -9.71 11.27
CA ALA A 122 -7.88 -10.62 11.04
C ALA A 122 -7.94 -11.27 9.64
N GLY A 123 -6.77 -11.40 9.02
CA GLY A 123 -6.63 -12.02 7.71
C GLY A 123 -7.03 -11.16 6.52
N LYS A 124 -7.58 -9.95 6.75
CA LYS A 124 -7.92 -9.02 5.67
C LYS A 124 -6.76 -8.10 5.29
N LEU A 125 -6.91 -7.47 4.12
CA LEU A 125 -6.00 -6.46 3.60
C LEU A 125 -6.71 -5.11 3.54
N TYR A 126 -6.04 -4.04 3.96
CA TYR A 126 -6.59 -2.69 4.00
C TYR A 126 -5.65 -1.69 3.34
N THR A 127 -6.23 -0.66 2.75
CA THR A 127 -5.52 0.54 2.33
C THR A 127 -5.94 1.71 3.20
N ALA A 128 -4.98 2.28 3.93
CA ALA A 128 -5.12 3.55 4.62
C ALA A 128 -4.70 4.67 3.66
N LEU A 129 -5.67 5.31 3.04
CA LEU A 129 -5.46 6.37 2.05
C LEU A 129 -5.77 7.73 2.65
N LEU A 130 -4.76 8.58 2.69
CA LEU A 130 -4.90 9.96 3.14
C LEU A 130 -4.94 10.88 1.93
N MET A 131 -6.01 11.68 1.80
CA MET A 131 -6.23 12.58 0.67
C MET A 131 -6.89 13.89 1.11
N GLY A 132 -6.92 14.87 0.21
CA GLY A 132 -7.36 16.23 0.52
C GLY A 132 -6.25 17.07 1.12
N ASN A 133 -6.54 18.33 1.47
CA ASN A 133 -5.56 19.30 1.94
C ASN A 133 -5.51 19.34 3.48
N ALA A 134 -4.32 19.20 4.05
CA ALA A 134 -4.11 19.23 5.50
C ALA A 134 -4.41 20.61 6.12
N ARG A 135 -4.28 21.67 5.32
CA ARG A 135 -4.47 23.07 5.77
C ARG A 135 -5.86 23.60 5.45
N SER A 136 -6.70 22.83 4.80
CA SER A 136 -8.08 23.22 4.49
C SER A 136 -9.05 22.78 5.59
N THR A 137 -10.06 23.62 5.83
CA THR A 137 -11.22 23.31 6.67
C THR A 137 -12.49 23.09 5.85
N GLY A 138 -12.42 23.35 4.53
CA GLY A 138 -13.54 23.28 3.59
C GLY A 138 -13.83 21.87 3.06
N ALA A 139 -14.45 21.81 1.89
CA ALA A 139 -14.84 20.57 1.22
C ALA A 139 -13.64 19.69 0.81
N ASP A 140 -12.50 20.31 0.61
CA ASP A 140 -11.21 19.67 0.26
C ASP A 140 -10.36 19.33 1.49
N LYS A 141 -10.88 19.46 2.72
CA LYS A 141 -10.16 19.11 3.94
C LYS A 141 -9.65 17.68 3.91
N MET A 142 -8.51 17.46 4.55
CA MET A 142 -7.89 16.15 4.66
C MET A 142 -8.82 15.11 5.28
N ARG A 143 -8.84 13.92 4.68
CA ARG A 143 -9.63 12.76 5.10
C ARG A 143 -8.82 11.48 4.99
N LEU A 144 -9.07 10.58 5.92
CA LEU A 144 -8.61 9.20 5.86
C LEU A 144 -9.74 8.35 5.29
N VAL A 145 -9.45 7.63 4.21
CA VAL A 145 -10.29 6.55 3.69
C VAL A 145 -9.58 5.24 4.02
N PHE A 146 -10.28 4.39 4.74
CA PHE A 146 -9.77 3.09 5.14
C PHE A 146 -10.59 2.02 4.42
N THR A 147 -10.01 1.41 3.39
CA THR A 147 -10.70 0.53 2.45
C THR A 147 -10.34 -0.91 2.72
N ASP A 148 -11.33 -1.78 2.88
CA ASP A 148 -11.16 -3.25 2.80
C ASP A 148 -10.85 -3.63 1.36
N GLU A 149 -9.72 -4.29 1.14
CA GLU A 149 -9.23 -4.72 -0.17
C GLU A 149 -9.60 -6.18 -0.48
N SER A 150 -10.67 -6.69 0.13
CA SER A 150 -11.21 -8.01 -0.18
C SER A 150 -11.83 -8.02 -1.58
N VAL A 151 -11.01 -8.19 -2.59
CA VAL A 151 -11.44 -8.23 -4.00
C VAL A 151 -11.87 -9.65 -4.35
N ALA A 152 -13.09 -9.78 -4.88
CA ALA A 152 -13.57 -11.05 -5.43
C ALA A 152 -12.63 -11.54 -6.55
N ASP A 153 -12.50 -12.86 -6.69
CA ASP A 153 -11.67 -13.44 -7.74
C ASP A 153 -12.26 -13.11 -9.12
N PRO A 154 -11.54 -12.36 -9.98
CA PRO A 154 -12.01 -12.07 -11.33
C PRO A 154 -11.89 -13.28 -12.28
N GLY A 155 -11.41 -14.42 -11.83
CA GLY A 155 -11.27 -15.65 -12.61
C GLY A 155 -10.31 -15.48 -13.78
N ALA A 156 -10.80 -15.75 -15.00
CA ALA A 156 -10.03 -15.59 -16.22
C ALA A 156 -9.79 -14.12 -16.64
N ASN A 157 -10.36 -13.17 -15.92
CA ASN A 157 -10.26 -11.74 -16.17
C ASN A 157 -9.29 -11.04 -15.22
N VAL A 158 -9.16 -9.73 -15.38
CA VAL A 158 -8.48 -8.80 -14.48
C VAL A 158 -9.50 -7.80 -13.96
N ALA A 159 -9.46 -7.51 -12.65
CA ALA A 159 -10.28 -6.47 -12.04
C ALA A 159 -9.52 -5.14 -12.05
N LEU A 160 -10.19 -4.07 -12.48
CA LEU A 160 -9.63 -2.72 -12.55
C LEU A 160 -10.52 -1.75 -11.79
N ARG A 161 -9.94 -0.81 -11.04
CA ARG A 161 -10.66 0.33 -10.44
C ARG A 161 -9.82 1.59 -10.46
N VAL A 162 -10.45 2.69 -10.09
CA VAL A 162 -9.85 4.02 -10.01
C VAL A 162 -10.04 4.59 -8.61
N ILE A 163 -9.00 5.20 -8.07
CA ILE A 163 -9.06 6.06 -6.90
C ILE A 163 -8.80 7.49 -7.36
N ASN A 164 -9.79 8.35 -7.22
CA ASN A 164 -9.64 9.78 -7.47
C ASN A 164 -9.26 10.50 -6.18
N THR A 165 -8.01 10.92 -6.04
CA THR A 165 -7.55 11.70 -4.87
C THR A 165 -7.51 13.20 -5.16
N THR A 166 -8.01 13.63 -6.33
CA THR A 166 -8.08 15.05 -6.70
C THR A 166 -9.35 15.73 -6.14
N GLY A 167 -9.34 17.05 -6.10
CA GLY A 167 -10.46 17.86 -5.59
C GLY A 167 -11.62 18.07 -6.59
N ALA A 168 -11.60 17.37 -7.75
CA ALA A 168 -12.62 17.52 -8.78
C ALA A 168 -13.03 16.14 -9.34
N PRO A 169 -14.25 15.98 -9.88
CA PRO A 169 -14.65 14.77 -10.58
C PRO A 169 -13.82 14.54 -11.84
N ILE A 170 -13.56 13.28 -12.19
CA ILE A 170 -12.77 12.88 -13.36
C ILE A 170 -13.50 11.83 -14.18
N ASP A 171 -13.23 11.81 -15.49
CA ASP A 171 -13.57 10.73 -16.41
C ASP A 171 -12.33 9.89 -16.69
N VAL A 172 -12.47 8.57 -16.60
CA VAL A 172 -11.38 7.64 -16.88
C VAL A 172 -11.79 6.65 -17.97
N ARG A 173 -10.97 6.58 -18.99
CA ARG A 173 -11.12 5.64 -20.12
C ARG A 173 -10.01 4.62 -20.07
N GLN A 174 -10.36 3.37 -20.00
CA GLN A 174 -9.40 2.28 -20.16
C GLN A 174 -9.44 1.75 -21.60
N TYR A 175 -8.29 1.35 -22.13
CA TYR A 175 -8.18 0.76 -23.47
C TYR A 175 -6.92 -0.11 -23.58
N VAL A 176 -6.93 -1.01 -24.56
CA VAL A 176 -5.76 -1.86 -24.82
C VAL A 176 -4.64 -1.01 -25.43
N SER A 177 -3.42 -1.21 -24.98
CA SER A 177 -2.24 -0.48 -25.47
C SER A 177 -2.07 -0.68 -26.98
N GLY A 178 -1.86 0.41 -27.71
CA GLY A 178 -1.85 0.44 -29.17
C GLY A 178 -3.22 0.68 -29.82
N GLY A 179 -4.30 0.62 -29.06
CA GLY A 179 -5.64 0.98 -29.50
C GLY A 179 -5.92 2.48 -29.41
N THR A 180 -7.11 2.88 -29.81
CA THR A 180 -7.60 4.25 -29.70
C THR A 180 -8.29 4.49 -28.36
N VAL A 181 -8.19 5.72 -27.83
CA VAL A 181 -8.91 6.13 -26.63
C VAL A 181 -10.41 6.10 -26.93
N PRO A 182 -11.24 5.36 -26.16
CA PRO A 182 -12.68 5.30 -26.37
C PRO A 182 -13.34 6.68 -26.18
N ALA A 183 -14.40 6.96 -26.92
CA ALA A 183 -15.18 8.19 -26.72
C ALA A 183 -15.89 8.19 -25.35
N ALA A 184 -16.48 7.05 -24.96
CA ALA A 184 -17.13 6.91 -23.65
C ALA A 184 -16.13 6.59 -22.56
N ALA A 185 -16.32 7.18 -21.37
CA ALA A 185 -15.53 6.85 -20.19
C ALA A 185 -15.96 5.50 -19.62
N THR A 186 -15.00 4.68 -19.23
CA THR A 186 -15.25 3.44 -18.48
C THR A 186 -15.75 3.76 -17.08
N TRP A 187 -15.16 4.77 -16.44
CA TRP A 187 -15.66 5.37 -15.20
C TRP A 187 -15.95 6.84 -15.48
N ALA A 188 -17.23 7.18 -15.58
CA ALA A 188 -17.68 8.53 -15.82
C ALA A 188 -17.90 9.26 -14.49
N SER A 189 -17.48 10.51 -14.43
CA SER A 189 -17.68 11.41 -13.28
C SER A 189 -17.29 10.77 -11.94
N VAL A 190 -16.14 10.10 -11.85
CA VAL A 190 -15.63 9.58 -10.57
C VAL A 190 -15.50 10.75 -9.60
N PRO A 191 -16.27 10.80 -8.50
CA PRO A 191 -16.30 11.95 -7.63
C PRO A 191 -14.93 12.31 -7.05
N ALA A 192 -14.75 13.56 -6.66
CA ALA A 192 -13.58 13.99 -5.90
C ALA A 192 -13.40 13.15 -4.64
N TYR A 193 -12.17 12.77 -4.31
CA TYR A 193 -11.81 12.04 -3.11
C TYR A 193 -12.60 10.73 -2.91
N SER A 194 -12.75 9.96 -3.98
CA SER A 194 -13.53 8.73 -3.96
C SER A 194 -12.80 7.53 -4.57
N VAL A 195 -13.33 6.35 -4.26
CA VAL A 195 -12.89 5.05 -4.79
C VAL A 195 -14.03 4.51 -5.67
N SER A 196 -13.73 4.14 -6.91
CA SER A 196 -14.73 3.56 -7.83
C SER A 196 -14.97 2.07 -7.52
N SER A 197 -16.04 1.52 -8.08
CA SER A 197 -16.22 0.08 -8.18
C SER A 197 -15.22 -0.54 -9.16
N TYR A 198 -14.95 -1.84 -8.97
CA TYR A 198 -14.17 -2.62 -9.94
C TYR A 198 -14.99 -2.89 -11.22
N VAL A 199 -14.29 -2.88 -12.36
CA VAL A 199 -14.76 -3.46 -13.61
C VAL A 199 -13.82 -4.61 -13.98
N THR A 200 -14.35 -5.64 -14.62
CA THR A 200 -13.57 -6.79 -15.09
C THR A 200 -13.37 -6.71 -16.59
N VAL A 201 -12.13 -6.98 -17.02
CA VAL A 201 -11.74 -6.97 -18.44
C VAL A 201 -10.86 -8.18 -18.75
N PRO A 202 -10.81 -8.66 -20.00
CA PRO A 202 -9.84 -9.67 -20.39
C PRO A 202 -8.41 -9.21 -20.14
N PRO A 203 -7.49 -10.13 -19.80
CA PRO A 203 -6.08 -9.80 -19.61
C PRO A 203 -5.49 -9.18 -20.88
N ALA A 204 -4.93 -7.99 -20.76
CA ALA A 204 -4.28 -7.27 -21.84
C ALA A 204 -3.35 -6.20 -21.26
N GLN A 205 -2.45 -5.66 -22.08
CA GLN A 205 -1.70 -4.48 -21.71
C GLN A 205 -2.63 -3.26 -21.78
N ILE A 206 -3.04 -2.71 -20.63
CA ILE A 206 -4.05 -1.66 -20.52
C ILE A 206 -3.39 -0.29 -20.34
N ARG A 207 -4.00 0.71 -21.00
CA ARG A 207 -3.74 2.14 -20.78
C ARG A 207 -4.95 2.83 -20.19
N PHE A 208 -4.69 3.91 -19.46
CA PHE A 208 -5.71 4.76 -18.87
C PHE A 208 -5.52 6.20 -19.36
N ASN A 209 -6.54 6.77 -19.96
CA ASN A 209 -6.66 8.19 -20.27
C ASN A 209 -7.55 8.83 -19.20
N VAL A 210 -7.06 9.87 -18.53
CA VAL A 210 -7.75 10.56 -17.42
C VAL A 210 -7.99 12.01 -17.81
N GLN A 211 -9.24 12.44 -17.72
CA GLN A 211 -9.68 13.80 -18.06
C GLN A 211 -10.55 14.38 -16.96
N PRO A 212 -10.71 15.70 -16.86
CA PRO A 212 -11.78 16.30 -16.07
C PRO A 212 -13.15 15.73 -16.48
N ALA A 213 -14.08 15.59 -15.54
CA ALA A 213 -15.43 15.13 -15.84
C ALA A 213 -16.10 16.05 -16.87
N GLY A 214 -16.81 15.46 -17.84
CA GLY A 214 -17.39 16.19 -18.96
C GLY A 214 -16.45 16.44 -20.15
N GLY A 215 -15.20 15.95 -20.07
CA GLY A 215 -14.21 16.02 -21.15
C GLY A 215 -13.17 17.12 -20.97
N GLY A 216 -12.30 17.23 -21.94
CA GLY A 216 -11.19 18.20 -21.95
C GLY A 216 -9.84 17.56 -22.26
N THR A 217 -8.77 18.30 -21.99
CA THR A 217 -7.41 17.79 -22.14
C THR A 217 -7.09 16.75 -21.07
N ALA A 218 -6.38 15.69 -21.43
CA ALA A 218 -5.91 14.69 -20.48
C ALA A 218 -5.07 15.35 -19.36
N MET A 219 -5.29 14.93 -18.12
CA MET A 219 -4.64 15.49 -16.95
C MET A 219 -3.14 15.19 -16.91
N PHE A 220 -2.73 14.11 -17.55
CA PHE A 220 -1.35 13.67 -17.75
C PHE A 220 -1.29 12.72 -18.94
N ALA A 221 -0.08 12.34 -19.38
CA ALA A 221 0.10 11.37 -20.46
C ALA A 221 -0.55 10.03 -20.07
N ASP A 222 -1.16 9.34 -21.07
CA ASP A 222 -1.89 8.10 -20.86
C ASP A 222 -1.06 7.07 -20.08
N ALA A 223 -1.54 6.74 -18.89
CA ALA A 223 -0.84 5.88 -17.97
C ALA A 223 -0.90 4.41 -18.42
N LEU A 224 0.26 3.78 -18.60
CA LEU A 224 0.38 2.37 -18.89
C LEU A 224 0.34 1.58 -17.58
N ALA A 225 -0.66 0.71 -17.42
CA ALA A 225 -0.82 -0.10 -16.23
C ALA A 225 0.32 -1.11 -16.07
N LEU A 226 0.48 -1.61 -14.85
CA LEU A 226 1.41 -2.69 -14.54
C LEU A 226 1.06 -3.92 -15.37
N PRO A 227 1.96 -4.44 -16.22
CA PRO A 227 1.67 -5.62 -17.03
C PRO A 227 1.52 -6.87 -16.18
N GLY A 228 2.35 -6.99 -15.14
CA GLY A 228 2.52 -8.24 -14.42
C GLY A 228 3.40 -9.23 -15.19
N ALA A 229 3.57 -10.41 -14.63
CA ALA A 229 4.26 -11.53 -15.27
C ALA A 229 3.60 -12.85 -14.87
N PRO A 230 3.42 -13.81 -15.79
CA PRO A 230 2.92 -15.13 -15.45
C PRO A 230 3.91 -15.84 -14.52
N PRO A 231 3.47 -16.89 -13.81
CA PRO A 231 4.38 -17.71 -13.01
C PRO A 231 5.41 -18.36 -13.93
N SER A 232 6.62 -18.50 -13.46
CA SER A 232 7.70 -19.11 -14.20
C SER A 232 8.52 -20.04 -13.32
N SER A 233 9.28 -20.93 -13.92
CA SER A 233 10.27 -21.74 -13.22
C SER A 233 11.60 -21.66 -13.93
N SER A 234 12.67 -21.63 -13.16
CA SER A 234 14.04 -21.68 -13.68
C SER A 234 14.85 -22.76 -12.98
N ALA A 235 15.76 -23.40 -13.70
CA ALA A 235 16.75 -24.26 -13.09
C ALA A 235 17.82 -23.37 -12.44
N GLY A 236 18.03 -23.55 -11.14
CA GLY A 236 19.08 -22.86 -10.39
C GLY A 236 20.11 -23.85 -9.82
N PRO A 237 21.25 -23.37 -9.28
CA PRO A 237 22.30 -24.22 -8.72
C PRO A 237 21.82 -25.14 -7.57
N GLY A 238 20.68 -24.84 -6.95
CA GLY A 238 20.06 -25.62 -5.86
C GLY A 238 18.81 -26.41 -6.27
N GLY A 239 18.51 -26.50 -7.56
CA GLY A 239 17.30 -27.15 -8.07
C GLY A 239 16.34 -26.20 -8.77
N LYS A 240 15.08 -26.63 -8.91
CA LYS A 240 14.02 -25.83 -9.53
C LYS A 240 13.62 -24.65 -8.61
N ILE A 241 13.65 -23.45 -9.15
CA ILE A 241 13.16 -22.24 -8.49
C ILE A 241 11.85 -21.87 -9.17
N ASP A 242 10.75 -21.93 -8.41
CA ASP A 242 9.43 -21.51 -8.88
C ASP A 242 9.18 -20.06 -8.48
N ILE A 243 8.89 -19.22 -9.48
CA ILE A 243 8.62 -17.80 -9.31
C ILE A 243 7.11 -17.61 -9.43
N GLU A 244 6.50 -17.05 -8.39
CA GLU A 244 5.07 -16.74 -8.39
C GLU A 244 4.73 -15.67 -9.45
N ALA A 245 3.48 -15.70 -9.91
CA ALA A 245 2.97 -14.67 -10.80
C ALA A 245 3.09 -13.28 -10.16
N ALA A 246 3.62 -12.32 -10.89
CA ALA A 246 3.54 -10.92 -10.52
C ALA A 246 2.18 -10.36 -10.98
N PRO A 247 1.38 -9.75 -10.09
CA PRO A 247 0.07 -9.23 -10.45
C PRO A 247 0.18 -8.09 -11.45
N GLY A 248 -0.77 -8.04 -12.37
CA GLY A 248 -0.84 -6.99 -13.38
C GLY A 248 -1.92 -7.25 -14.42
N THR A 249 -2.08 -6.32 -15.35
CA THR A 249 -3.22 -6.34 -16.29
C THR A 249 -3.13 -7.42 -17.36
N THR A 250 -1.98 -8.06 -17.56
CA THR A 250 -1.82 -9.19 -18.48
C THR A 250 -1.96 -10.55 -17.81
N VAL A 251 -2.16 -10.59 -16.48
CA VAL A 251 -2.21 -11.82 -15.70
C VAL A 251 -3.59 -12.00 -15.07
N ALA A 252 -4.32 -12.98 -15.55
CA ALA A 252 -5.66 -13.32 -15.06
C ALA A 252 -5.66 -13.54 -13.53
N GLY A 253 -6.77 -13.23 -12.87
CA GLY A 253 -6.89 -13.30 -11.41
C GLY A 253 -6.28 -12.09 -10.67
N SER A 254 -5.65 -11.16 -11.38
CA SER A 254 -5.11 -9.92 -10.78
C SER A 254 -6.19 -8.87 -10.57
N ALA A 255 -6.00 -8.03 -9.53
CA ALA A 255 -6.73 -6.77 -9.39
C ALA A 255 -5.75 -5.61 -9.31
N VAL A 256 -6.00 -4.56 -10.10
CA VAL A 256 -5.12 -3.40 -10.24
C VAL A 256 -5.93 -2.13 -10.07
N THR A 257 -5.41 -1.21 -9.26
CA THR A 257 -5.98 0.12 -9.03
C THR A 257 -5.10 1.20 -9.65
N LEU A 258 -5.72 2.07 -10.45
CA LEU A 258 -5.13 3.36 -10.81
C LEU A 258 -5.44 4.37 -9.69
N ILE A 259 -4.42 5.01 -9.15
CA ILE A 259 -4.57 6.15 -8.24
C ILE A 259 -4.25 7.41 -9.05
N VAL A 260 -5.19 8.35 -9.07
CA VAL A 260 -5.00 9.67 -9.69
C VAL A 260 -4.64 10.67 -8.61
N PHE A 261 -3.38 11.09 -8.58
CA PHE A 261 -2.86 12.06 -7.61
C PHE A 261 -3.03 13.50 -8.10
N PRO A 262 -3.35 14.44 -7.21
CA PRO A 262 -3.33 15.87 -7.52
C PRO A 262 -1.89 16.37 -7.71
N ARG A 263 -1.73 17.53 -8.31
CA ARG A 263 -0.47 18.29 -8.24
C ARG A 263 -0.22 18.80 -6.83
N SER A 264 1.03 19.06 -6.46
CA SER A 264 1.38 19.78 -5.24
C SER A 264 0.74 21.17 -5.25
N VAL A 265 0.28 21.62 -4.10
CA VAL A 265 -0.18 22.98 -3.92
C VAL A 265 1.02 23.93 -3.96
N ALA A 266 1.00 24.87 -4.89
CA ALA A 266 2.12 25.82 -5.08
C ALA A 266 2.36 26.63 -3.79
N GLY A 267 3.64 26.80 -3.44
CA GLY A 267 4.07 27.53 -2.24
C GLY A 267 3.80 26.80 -0.91
N SER A 268 3.29 25.58 -0.94
CA SER A 268 3.11 24.75 0.25
C SER A 268 4.42 24.02 0.64
N LYS A 269 4.34 23.21 1.72
CA LYS A 269 5.44 22.34 2.14
C LYS A 269 5.48 20.99 1.40
N ALA A 270 4.58 20.73 0.46
CA ALA A 270 4.67 19.57 -0.42
C ALA A 270 5.84 19.72 -1.41
N PRO A 271 6.36 18.63 -2.00
CA PRO A 271 7.44 18.73 -3.00
C PRO A 271 7.06 19.63 -4.17
N GLN A 272 7.93 20.58 -4.51
CA GLN A 272 7.67 21.63 -5.52
C GLN A 272 8.41 21.41 -6.85
N THR A 273 9.02 20.25 -7.06
CA THR A 273 9.71 19.95 -8.33
C THR A 273 8.68 19.77 -9.47
N SER A 274 9.13 19.90 -10.71
CA SER A 274 8.25 19.80 -11.90
C SER A 274 7.44 18.50 -11.95
N ALA A 275 7.99 17.39 -11.45
CA ALA A 275 7.30 16.09 -11.38
C ALA A 275 6.04 16.12 -10.48
N PHE A 276 6.02 16.97 -9.46
CA PHE A 276 4.88 17.13 -8.55
C PHE A 276 4.00 18.34 -8.90
N GLY A 277 4.45 19.20 -9.81
CA GLY A 277 3.71 20.37 -10.28
C GLY A 277 2.53 20.04 -11.19
N VAL A 278 2.37 18.80 -11.61
CA VAL A 278 1.28 18.28 -12.45
C VAL A 278 0.60 17.08 -11.77
N PRO A 279 -0.68 16.79 -12.08
CA PRO A 279 -1.30 15.54 -11.66
C PRO A 279 -0.54 14.32 -12.21
N ALA A 280 -0.68 13.17 -11.56
CA ALA A 280 -0.05 11.94 -12.02
C ALA A 280 -0.91 10.72 -11.75
N GLY A 281 -0.78 9.72 -12.60
CA GLY A 281 -1.34 8.38 -12.39
C GLY A 281 -0.28 7.41 -11.86
N ALA A 282 -0.65 6.63 -10.86
CA ALA A 282 0.18 5.55 -10.35
C ALA A 282 -0.66 4.31 -10.05
N PHE A 283 0.00 3.16 -9.98
CA PHE A 283 -0.69 1.89 -9.86
C PHE A 283 -0.33 1.16 -8.57
N ILE A 284 -1.31 0.48 -8.02
CA ILE A 284 -1.15 -0.54 -6.99
C ILE A 284 -1.88 -1.80 -7.43
N TRP A 285 -1.43 -2.94 -6.93
CA TRP A 285 -2.19 -4.18 -7.06
C TRP A 285 -2.95 -4.44 -5.73
N ASP A 286 -4.20 -4.87 -5.84
CA ASP A 286 -5.06 -5.17 -4.69
C ASP A 286 -5.18 -6.68 -4.47
N ARG A 287 -5.03 -7.46 -5.55
CA ARG A 287 -5.08 -8.92 -5.50
C ARG A 287 -3.98 -9.52 -6.37
N ARG A 288 -3.32 -10.53 -5.84
CA ARG A 288 -2.42 -11.40 -6.60
C ARG A 288 -3.22 -12.51 -7.29
N PRO A 289 -2.79 -12.97 -8.46
CA PRO A 289 -3.33 -14.17 -9.06
C PRO A 289 -3.24 -15.36 -8.09
N PRO A 290 -4.16 -16.32 -8.16
CA PRO A 290 -4.07 -17.52 -7.34
C PRO A 290 -2.77 -18.28 -7.66
N ARG A 291 -2.18 -18.89 -6.63
CA ARG A 291 -1.01 -19.75 -6.80
C ARG A 291 -1.41 -20.98 -7.60
N PRO A 292 -0.67 -21.36 -8.66
CA PRO A 292 -0.92 -22.60 -9.37
C PRO A 292 -0.81 -23.82 -8.43
N PRO A 293 -1.67 -24.83 -8.58
CA PRO A 293 -1.53 -26.06 -7.81
C PRO A 293 -0.16 -26.71 -8.06
N GLY A 294 0.56 -27.06 -7.01
CA GLY A 294 1.83 -27.81 -7.10
C GLY A 294 3.12 -26.98 -7.25
N ILE A 295 3.03 -25.66 -7.07
CA ILE A 295 4.20 -24.79 -6.92
C ILE A 295 4.34 -24.36 -5.45
#